data_cc1a1b0984830c454925c3dba904ed59
#
_entry.id   cc1a1b0984830c454925c3dba904ed59
#
_cell.length_a   1.000
_cell.length_b   1.000
_cell.length_c   1.000
_cell.angle_alpha   90.00
_cell.angle_beta   90.00
_cell.angle_gamma   90.00
#
_symmetry.space_group_name_H-M   'P 1'
#
loop_
_entity.id
_entity.type
_entity.pdbx_description
1 polymer ?
#
loop_
_entity_poly.entity_id
_entity_poly.type
_entity_poly.pdbx_seq_one_letter_code
_entity_poly.pdbx_strand_id
1 'polypeptide(L)'
;MYQAQRLPRSEFVPIRHLQYHVRVWGEAVPGQTPLVLVHGWMDVGASWQFVVDALSGAFATGRQIIAPDWRGYGKTALPGADNYWLPDYLADLDFLIDHYSPEQPVDLVGHSLGGNVAMLYAGSRPARIRRLINLEGFGMPATKPAQAPGRYAKWMDELKSLHRGDLQLHSYADATGVARRLMKTNPRLPQDKADWLAQFWAEPRTAADGATRWHILGDAAHKIINANLYQLDEVLEIYRSISAPTLAVEASDDSLGLWWKGRYTLAEYHERLKCVPDCRRAVVQDAGHMLHHDQPAQVAALLEPFLI
;
A
#
# COMPACT_ATOMS: atom_id res chain seq x y z
N MET A 1 3.25 22.11 -13.10
CA MET A 1 2.88 20.70 -12.96
C MET A 1 4.12 19.91 -12.61
N TYR A 2 4.04 19.02 -11.63
CA TYR A 2 5.12 18.10 -11.27
C TYR A 2 5.54 17.28 -12.49
N GLN A 3 6.84 17.08 -12.65
CA GLN A 3 7.42 16.24 -13.71
C GLN A 3 8.27 15.16 -13.04
N ALA A 4 7.94 13.90 -13.34
CA ALA A 4 8.72 12.77 -12.85
C ALA A 4 10.14 12.84 -13.42
N GLN A 5 11.13 12.75 -12.54
CA GLN A 5 12.55 12.80 -12.92
C GLN A 5 13.04 11.43 -13.43
N ARG A 6 12.49 10.34 -12.87
CA ARG A 6 12.75 8.97 -13.27
C ARG A 6 11.45 8.37 -13.81
N LEU A 7 11.46 8.06 -15.11
CA LEU A 7 10.26 7.48 -15.72
C LEU A 7 10.24 5.96 -15.53
N PRO A 8 9.15 5.39 -15.00
CA PRO A 8 8.99 3.95 -14.96
C PRO A 8 8.59 3.41 -16.32
N ARG A 9 8.95 2.17 -16.61
CA ARG A 9 8.20 1.38 -17.57
C ARG A 9 6.97 0.81 -16.91
N SER A 10 5.94 0.54 -17.70
CA SER A 10 4.67 -0.02 -17.26
C SER A 10 4.56 -1.43 -17.82
N GLU A 11 4.40 -2.42 -16.97
CA GLU A 11 4.32 -3.82 -17.34
C GLU A 11 3.00 -4.43 -16.88
N PHE A 12 2.53 -5.45 -17.59
CA PHE A 12 1.46 -6.33 -17.14
C PHE A 12 2.01 -7.74 -16.96
N VAL A 13 1.92 -8.25 -15.75
CA VAL A 13 2.51 -9.53 -15.34
C VAL A 13 1.39 -10.50 -14.95
N PRO A 14 1.38 -11.74 -15.48
CA PRO A 14 0.41 -12.74 -15.07
C PRO A 14 0.70 -13.22 -13.65
N ILE A 15 -0.12 -12.80 -12.70
CA ILE A 15 -0.04 -13.20 -11.29
C ILE A 15 -1.33 -13.93 -10.94
N ARG A 16 -1.22 -15.24 -10.69
CA ARG A 16 -2.37 -16.13 -10.48
C ARG A 16 -3.33 -16.04 -11.69
N HIS A 17 -4.55 -15.58 -11.48
CA HIS A 17 -5.56 -15.38 -12.54
C HIS A 17 -5.69 -13.91 -12.98
N LEU A 18 -4.82 -13.02 -12.55
CA LEU A 18 -4.87 -11.59 -12.82
C LEU A 18 -3.73 -11.14 -13.72
N GLN A 19 -3.96 -10.06 -14.47
CA GLN A 19 -2.91 -9.27 -15.10
C GLN A 19 -2.55 -8.11 -14.16
N TYR A 20 -1.47 -8.29 -13.42
CA TYR A 20 -0.98 -7.27 -12.50
C TYR A 20 -0.26 -6.17 -13.26
N HIS A 21 -0.71 -4.96 -13.10
CA HIS A 21 0.01 -3.79 -13.56
C HIS A 21 1.13 -3.46 -12.57
N VAL A 22 2.34 -3.27 -13.11
CA VAL A 22 3.54 -2.99 -12.31
C VAL A 22 4.31 -1.84 -12.93
N ARG A 23 4.72 -0.90 -12.10
CA ARG A 23 5.67 0.15 -12.47
C ARG A 23 7.05 -0.30 -12.10
N VAL A 24 7.98 -0.18 -13.04
CA VAL A 24 9.37 -0.63 -12.84
C VAL A 24 10.33 0.48 -13.24
N TRP A 25 11.20 0.87 -12.33
CA TRP A 25 12.31 1.77 -12.57
C TRP A 25 13.62 0.98 -12.57
N GLY A 26 14.53 1.32 -13.47
CA GLY A 26 15.80 0.61 -13.62
C GLY A 26 15.65 -0.81 -14.16
N GLU A 27 16.76 -1.48 -14.25
CA GLU A 27 16.87 -2.87 -14.71
C GLU A 27 17.37 -3.78 -13.60
N ALA A 28 17.13 -5.09 -13.74
CA ALA A 28 17.71 -6.08 -12.85
C ALA A 28 19.23 -6.07 -13.05
N VAL A 29 19.97 -5.86 -11.96
CA VAL A 29 21.44 -5.86 -11.96
C VAL A 29 21.94 -7.07 -11.21
N PRO A 30 22.77 -7.93 -11.81
CA PRO A 30 23.34 -9.10 -11.12
C PRO A 30 24.00 -8.73 -9.80
N GLY A 31 23.65 -9.43 -8.73
CA GLY A 31 24.16 -9.18 -7.39
C GLY A 31 23.51 -8.00 -6.64
N GLN A 32 22.57 -7.30 -7.26
CA GLN A 32 21.80 -6.23 -6.62
C GLN A 32 20.41 -6.73 -6.23
N THR A 33 20.02 -6.46 -4.99
CA THR A 33 18.70 -6.83 -4.46
C THR A 33 17.62 -5.92 -5.04
N PRO A 34 16.56 -6.46 -5.66
CA PRO A 34 15.41 -5.67 -6.10
C PRO A 34 14.69 -5.02 -4.92
N LEU A 35 14.12 -3.83 -5.18
CA LEU A 35 13.31 -3.10 -4.20
C LEU A 35 11.84 -3.16 -4.61
N VAL A 36 11.01 -3.76 -3.76
CA VAL A 36 9.56 -3.86 -3.96
C VAL A 36 8.85 -2.84 -3.08
N LEU A 37 8.03 -1.98 -3.68
CA LEU A 37 7.29 -0.90 -3.03
C LEU A 37 5.79 -1.17 -3.14
N VAL A 38 5.11 -1.43 -2.04
CA VAL A 38 3.69 -1.78 -2.05
C VAL A 38 2.82 -0.72 -1.37
N HIS A 39 1.78 -0.27 -2.08
CA HIS A 39 0.95 0.87 -1.70
C HIS A 39 -0.15 0.54 -0.69
N GLY A 40 -0.77 1.58 -0.13
CA GLY A 40 -1.85 1.50 0.85
C GLY A 40 -3.25 1.27 0.26
N TRP A 41 -4.25 1.22 1.15
CA TRP A 41 -5.66 1.14 0.77
C TRP A 41 -6.08 2.39 0.00
N MET A 42 -6.86 2.21 -1.07
CA MET A 42 -7.31 3.29 -1.96
C MET A 42 -6.15 4.15 -2.49
N ASP A 43 -5.07 3.49 -2.89
CA ASP A 43 -3.91 4.11 -3.49
C ASP A 43 -3.46 3.31 -4.73
N VAL A 44 -2.37 3.70 -5.38
CA VAL A 44 -1.83 3.09 -6.59
C VAL A 44 -0.30 3.06 -6.56
N GLY A 45 0.33 2.19 -7.33
CA GLY A 45 1.79 2.10 -7.43
C GLY A 45 2.48 3.41 -7.88
N ALA A 46 1.75 4.28 -8.59
CA ALA A 46 2.24 5.61 -8.98
C ALA A 46 2.57 6.53 -7.79
N SER A 47 1.96 6.33 -6.63
CA SER A 47 2.24 7.10 -5.42
C SER A 47 3.70 7.06 -4.97
N TRP A 48 4.41 6.01 -5.31
CA TRP A 48 5.82 5.86 -5.00
C TRP A 48 6.76 6.74 -5.83
N GLN A 49 6.26 7.37 -6.90
CA GLN A 49 7.07 8.20 -7.79
C GLN A 49 7.83 9.30 -7.04
N PHE A 50 7.20 9.94 -6.06
CA PHE A 50 7.81 11.04 -5.32
C PHE A 50 9.01 10.59 -4.49
N VAL A 51 8.92 9.39 -3.89
CA VAL A 51 10.03 8.78 -3.16
C VAL A 51 11.12 8.32 -4.13
N VAL A 52 10.76 7.68 -5.24
CA VAL A 52 11.74 7.22 -6.25
C VAL A 52 12.52 8.39 -6.82
N ASP A 53 11.87 9.53 -7.08
CA ASP A 53 12.55 10.73 -7.56
C ASP A 53 13.47 11.36 -6.49
N ALA A 54 13.15 11.16 -5.20
CA ALA A 54 13.94 11.66 -4.08
C ALA A 54 15.15 10.76 -3.73
N LEU A 55 15.18 9.50 -4.20
CA LEU A 55 16.34 8.63 -4.00
C LEU A 55 17.58 9.20 -4.69
N SER A 56 18.78 8.96 -4.14
CA SER A 56 20.03 9.34 -4.79
C SER A 56 20.21 8.63 -6.13
N GLY A 57 20.94 9.25 -7.04
CA GLY A 57 21.22 8.66 -8.34
C GLY A 57 21.90 7.30 -8.23
N ALA A 58 22.93 7.20 -7.37
CA ALA A 58 23.68 5.97 -7.17
C ALA A 58 22.79 4.82 -6.64
N PHE A 59 21.86 5.11 -5.71
CA PHE A 59 20.97 4.11 -5.16
C PHE A 59 19.91 3.65 -6.18
N ALA A 60 19.30 4.60 -6.91
CA ALA A 60 18.20 4.32 -7.84
C ALA A 60 18.66 3.66 -9.15
N THR A 61 19.87 3.98 -9.64
CA THR A 61 20.40 3.38 -10.88
C THR A 61 21.05 2.02 -10.67
N GLY A 62 21.41 1.69 -9.44
CA GLY A 62 22.08 0.44 -9.07
C GLY A 62 21.15 -0.75 -8.87
N ARG A 63 19.84 -0.60 -9.02
CA ARG A 63 18.85 -1.67 -8.73
C ARG A 63 17.55 -1.51 -9.50
N GLN A 64 16.82 -2.60 -9.59
CA GLN A 64 15.44 -2.58 -10.06
C GLN A 64 14.49 -2.20 -8.90
N ILE A 65 13.59 -1.23 -9.16
CA ILE A 65 12.55 -0.80 -8.23
C ILE A 65 11.19 -1.15 -8.84
N ILE A 66 10.32 -1.82 -8.07
CA ILE A 66 9.10 -2.46 -8.54
C ILE A 66 7.93 -1.98 -7.67
N ALA A 67 6.90 -1.40 -8.27
CA ALA A 67 5.70 -0.96 -7.57
C ALA A 67 4.45 -1.47 -8.30
N PRO A 68 3.83 -2.57 -7.82
CA PRO A 68 2.58 -3.06 -8.36
C PRO A 68 1.41 -2.17 -7.96
N ASP A 69 0.38 -2.14 -8.80
CA ASP A 69 -0.97 -1.80 -8.36
C ASP A 69 -1.59 -3.05 -7.74
N TRP A 70 -2.01 -2.99 -6.48
CA TRP A 70 -2.67 -4.13 -5.84
C TRP A 70 -3.94 -4.54 -6.56
N ARG A 71 -4.36 -5.81 -6.37
CA ARG A 71 -5.64 -6.34 -6.89
C ARG A 71 -6.79 -5.37 -6.64
N GLY A 72 -7.56 -5.06 -7.68
CA GLY A 72 -8.69 -4.14 -7.64
C GLY A 72 -8.32 -2.65 -7.51
N TYR A 73 -7.06 -2.29 -7.67
CA TYR A 73 -6.58 -0.90 -7.70
C TYR A 73 -5.82 -0.61 -8.99
N GLY A 74 -5.75 0.67 -9.33
CA GLY A 74 -5.01 1.13 -10.49
C GLY A 74 -5.44 0.39 -11.76
N LYS A 75 -4.48 -0.18 -12.45
CA LYS A 75 -4.74 -0.96 -13.68
C LYS A 75 -4.80 -2.48 -13.43
N THR A 76 -4.69 -2.94 -12.18
CA THR A 76 -4.88 -4.36 -11.81
C THR A 76 -6.36 -4.60 -11.50
N ALA A 77 -7.17 -4.72 -12.55
CA ALA A 77 -8.60 -4.94 -12.41
C ALA A 77 -8.94 -6.37 -11.95
N LEU A 78 -9.96 -6.48 -11.10
CA LEU A 78 -10.57 -7.75 -10.71
C LEU A 78 -12.10 -7.67 -10.93
N PRO A 79 -12.57 -7.81 -12.17
CA PRO A 79 -13.99 -7.69 -12.49
C PRO A 79 -14.84 -8.70 -11.72
N GLY A 80 -15.95 -8.22 -11.13
CA GLY A 80 -16.91 -9.08 -10.42
C GLY A 80 -16.46 -9.47 -9.01
N ALA A 81 -15.41 -8.87 -8.46
CA ALA A 81 -15.07 -9.07 -7.07
C ALA A 81 -16.15 -8.48 -6.16
N ASP A 82 -16.53 -9.23 -5.15
CA ASP A 82 -17.44 -8.78 -4.09
C ASP A 82 -16.75 -8.75 -2.71
N ASN A 83 -15.49 -9.17 -2.65
CA ASN A 83 -14.69 -9.18 -1.43
C ASN A 83 -13.19 -9.11 -1.76
N TYR A 84 -12.43 -8.46 -0.88
CA TYR A 84 -10.98 -8.39 -0.91
C TYR A 84 -10.42 -8.92 0.40
N TRP A 85 -9.82 -10.09 0.34
CA TRP A 85 -9.33 -10.80 1.51
C TRP A 85 -7.82 -10.63 1.67
N LEU A 86 -7.37 -10.27 2.89
CA LEU A 86 -5.96 -9.99 3.15
C LEU A 86 -4.98 -11.11 2.72
N PRO A 87 -5.27 -12.41 2.93
CA PRO A 87 -4.41 -13.48 2.43
C PRO A 87 -4.19 -13.50 0.92
N ASP A 88 -5.11 -12.98 0.12
CA ASP A 88 -4.91 -12.87 -1.33
C ASP A 88 -3.78 -11.91 -1.69
N TYR A 89 -3.60 -10.81 -0.93
CA TYR A 89 -2.48 -9.89 -1.12
C TYR A 89 -1.14 -10.54 -0.78
N LEU A 90 -1.11 -11.41 0.23
CA LEU A 90 0.10 -12.20 0.57
C LEU A 90 0.47 -13.15 -0.55
N ALA A 91 -0.52 -13.89 -1.09
CA ALA A 91 -0.31 -14.80 -2.20
C ALA A 91 0.14 -14.06 -3.46
N ASP A 92 -0.50 -12.94 -3.80
CA ASP A 92 -0.12 -12.14 -4.98
C ASP A 92 1.31 -11.59 -4.83
N LEU A 93 1.69 -11.14 -3.63
CA LEU A 93 3.05 -10.68 -3.35
C LEU A 93 4.07 -11.81 -3.51
N ASP A 94 3.76 -13.02 -3.05
CA ASP A 94 4.63 -14.20 -3.22
C ASP A 94 4.91 -14.47 -4.70
N PHE A 95 3.86 -14.51 -5.53
CA PHE A 95 3.98 -14.67 -6.98
C PHE A 95 4.71 -13.51 -7.67
N LEU A 96 4.49 -12.26 -7.23
CA LEU A 96 5.21 -11.10 -7.74
C LEU A 96 6.72 -11.18 -7.43
N ILE A 97 7.06 -11.55 -6.20
CA ILE A 97 8.46 -11.73 -5.81
C ILE A 97 9.09 -12.89 -6.59
N ASP A 98 8.39 -14.00 -6.79
CA ASP A 98 8.89 -15.11 -7.61
C ASP A 98 9.13 -14.70 -9.07
N HIS A 99 8.27 -13.83 -9.63
CA HIS A 99 8.43 -13.32 -11.00
C HIS A 99 9.67 -12.44 -11.16
N TYR A 100 9.91 -11.49 -10.22
CA TYR A 100 11.00 -10.52 -10.34
C TYR A 100 12.33 -10.96 -9.70
N SER A 101 12.28 -11.87 -8.74
CA SER A 101 13.43 -12.34 -7.99
C SER A 101 13.24 -13.81 -7.58
N PRO A 102 13.25 -14.77 -8.54
CA PRO A 102 12.90 -16.16 -8.27
C PRO A 102 13.83 -16.84 -7.25
N GLU A 103 15.10 -16.47 -7.23
CA GLU A 103 16.13 -17.15 -6.43
C GLU A 103 16.66 -16.32 -5.25
N GLN A 104 16.46 -15.02 -5.28
CA GLN A 104 17.06 -14.10 -4.30
C GLN A 104 15.98 -13.42 -3.46
N PRO A 105 16.28 -13.09 -2.19
CA PRO A 105 15.40 -12.26 -1.40
C PRO A 105 15.32 -10.83 -1.98
N VAL A 106 14.25 -10.12 -1.62
CA VAL A 106 14.04 -8.72 -2.01
C VAL A 106 14.12 -7.80 -0.80
N ASP A 107 14.32 -6.51 -1.06
CA ASP A 107 13.99 -5.46 -0.11
C ASP A 107 12.53 -5.10 -0.27
N LEU A 108 11.78 -5.03 0.84
CA LEU A 108 10.35 -4.79 0.80
C LEU A 108 9.98 -3.55 1.61
N VAL A 109 9.30 -2.62 0.97
CA VAL A 109 8.75 -1.41 1.61
C VAL A 109 7.25 -1.39 1.40
N GLY A 110 6.49 -1.28 2.47
CA GLY A 110 5.03 -1.17 2.39
C GLY A 110 4.49 0.04 3.13
N HIS A 111 3.49 0.69 2.54
CA HIS A 111 2.77 1.78 3.17
C HIS A 111 1.37 1.33 3.60
N SER A 112 0.96 1.66 4.83
CA SER A 112 -0.40 1.42 5.33
C SER A 112 -0.87 -0.03 5.16
N LEU A 113 -1.88 -0.32 4.34
CA LEU A 113 -2.28 -1.69 3.96
C LEU A 113 -1.09 -2.48 3.42
N GLY A 114 -0.30 -1.89 2.51
CA GLY A 114 0.92 -2.51 1.99
C GLY A 114 1.95 -2.79 3.07
N GLY A 115 2.06 -1.92 4.08
CA GLY A 115 2.89 -2.14 5.27
C GLY A 115 2.43 -3.34 6.09
N ASN A 116 1.11 -3.48 6.30
CA ASN A 116 0.54 -4.64 6.98
C ASN A 116 0.78 -5.94 6.20
N VAL A 117 0.59 -5.91 4.87
CA VAL A 117 0.90 -7.06 4.00
C VAL A 117 2.38 -7.40 4.06
N ALA A 118 3.26 -6.40 3.99
CA ALA A 118 4.71 -6.60 4.03
C ALA A 118 5.18 -7.24 5.34
N MET A 119 4.66 -6.80 6.49
CA MET A 119 4.96 -7.37 7.81
C MET A 119 4.51 -8.84 7.90
N LEU A 120 3.27 -9.13 7.47
CA LEU A 120 2.74 -10.49 7.50
C LEU A 120 3.47 -11.41 6.51
N TYR A 121 3.81 -10.90 5.33
CA TYR A 121 4.57 -11.66 4.35
C TYR A 121 5.98 -12.00 4.85
N ALA A 122 6.68 -11.02 5.42
CA ALA A 122 8.04 -11.20 5.92
C ALA A 122 8.11 -12.25 7.05
N GLY A 123 7.09 -12.35 7.91
CA GLY A 123 7.03 -13.39 8.92
C GLY A 123 6.58 -14.75 8.38
N SER A 124 5.79 -14.78 7.30
CA SER A 124 5.33 -16.02 6.66
C SER A 124 6.36 -16.60 5.69
N ARG A 125 7.20 -15.76 5.08
CA ARG A 125 8.26 -16.13 4.12
C ARG A 125 9.60 -15.45 4.48
N PRO A 126 10.17 -15.69 5.68
CA PRO A 126 11.31 -14.90 6.16
C PRO A 126 12.54 -14.99 5.25
N ALA A 127 12.76 -16.12 4.56
CA ALA A 127 13.88 -16.27 3.63
C ALA A 127 13.74 -15.42 2.34
N ARG A 128 12.57 -14.88 2.04
CA ARG A 128 12.31 -14.08 0.84
C ARG A 128 12.57 -12.59 1.03
N ILE A 129 12.82 -12.14 2.27
CA ILE A 129 13.01 -10.73 2.60
C ILE A 129 14.40 -10.49 3.16
N ARG A 130 15.19 -9.64 2.49
CA ARG A 130 16.51 -9.21 2.97
C ARG A 130 16.39 -8.11 4.02
N ARG A 131 15.55 -7.08 3.73
CA ARG A 131 15.26 -5.97 4.62
C ARG A 131 13.80 -5.55 4.46
N LEU A 132 13.19 -5.16 5.56
CA LEU A 132 11.78 -4.78 5.62
C LEU A 132 11.63 -3.34 6.11
N ILE A 133 10.84 -2.54 5.41
CA ILE A 133 10.44 -1.20 5.87
C ILE A 133 8.91 -1.11 5.87
N ASN A 134 8.37 -0.77 7.02
CA ASN A 134 6.94 -0.58 7.23
C ASN A 134 6.66 0.92 7.47
N LEU A 135 5.99 1.57 6.53
CA LEU A 135 5.56 2.95 6.63
C LEU A 135 4.08 3.00 7.07
N GLU A 136 3.80 3.40 8.30
CA GLU A 136 2.43 3.58 8.84
C GLU A 136 1.52 2.33 8.74
N GLY A 137 2.08 1.13 8.64
CA GLY A 137 1.34 -0.14 8.65
C GLY A 137 1.15 -0.64 10.08
N PHE A 138 0.16 -0.10 10.75
CA PHE A 138 -0.03 -0.31 12.20
C PHE A 138 -0.75 -1.60 12.59
N GLY A 139 -1.31 -2.33 11.61
CA GLY A 139 -2.26 -3.40 11.89
C GLY A 139 -3.64 -2.84 12.28
N MET A 140 -4.39 -3.63 13.02
CA MET A 140 -5.76 -3.31 13.42
C MET A 140 -5.92 -3.44 14.94
N PRO A 141 -6.92 -2.78 15.55
CA PRO A 141 -7.27 -3.03 16.95
C PRO A 141 -7.55 -4.51 17.20
N ALA A 142 -7.14 -5.00 18.36
CA ALA A 142 -7.49 -6.35 18.80
C ALA A 142 -9.02 -6.55 18.82
N THR A 143 -9.46 -7.75 18.44
CA THR A 143 -10.87 -8.11 18.44
C THR A 143 -11.15 -9.20 19.49
N LYS A 144 -12.43 -9.34 19.86
CA LYS A 144 -12.89 -10.36 20.80
C LYS A 144 -13.86 -11.32 20.10
N PRO A 145 -13.86 -12.63 20.43
CA PRO A 145 -14.76 -13.62 19.81
C PRO A 145 -16.24 -13.20 19.83
N ALA A 146 -16.70 -12.53 20.88
CA ALA A 146 -18.07 -12.03 21.00
C ALA A 146 -18.48 -11.03 19.90
N GLN A 147 -17.54 -10.46 19.17
CA GLN A 147 -17.81 -9.54 18.06
C GLN A 147 -18.13 -10.28 16.74
N ALA A 148 -17.86 -11.60 16.66
CA ALA A 148 -18.00 -12.35 15.41
C ALA A 148 -19.43 -12.35 14.84
N PRO A 149 -20.51 -12.59 15.63
CA PRO A 149 -21.87 -12.59 15.07
C PRO A 149 -22.25 -11.26 14.41
N GLY A 150 -21.96 -10.13 15.08
CA GLY A 150 -22.22 -8.80 14.55
C GLY A 150 -21.33 -8.46 13.34
N ARG A 151 -20.10 -8.97 13.30
CA ARG A 151 -19.17 -8.80 12.19
C ARG A 151 -19.70 -9.50 10.94
N TYR A 152 -20.11 -10.76 11.03
CA TYR A 152 -20.69 -11.50 9.92
C TYR A 152 -22.01 -10.89 9.43
N ALA A 153 -22.90 -10.47 10.35
CA ALA A 153 -24.13 -9.80 9.97
C ALA A 153 -23.86 -8.53 9.15
N LYS A 154 -22.95 -7.68 9.65
CA LYS A 154 -22.56 -6.45 8.95
C LYS A 154 -21.95 -6.74 7.58
N TRP A 155 -21.06 -7.72 7.48
CA TRP A 155 -20.46 -8.13 6.20
C TRP A 155 -21.52 -8.56 5.18
N MET A 156 -22.49 -9.39 5.58
CA MET A 156 -23.60 -9.81 4.72
C MET A 156 -24.46 -8.63 4.28
N ASP A 157 -24.71 -7.64 5.15
CA ASP A 157 -25.52 -6.46 4.80
C ASP A 157 -24.76 -5.53 3.84
N GLU A 158 -23.45 -5.37 4.01
CA GLU A 158 -22.60 -4.58 3.09
C GLU A 158 -22.50 -5.25 1.72
N LEU A 159 -22.39 -6.59 1.64
CA LEU A 159 -22.48 -7.33 0.37
C LEU A 159 -23.80 -7.08 -0.36
N LYS A 160 -24.92 -7.17 0.34
CA LYS A 160 -26.23 -6.87 -0.27
C LYS A 160 -26.29 -5.42 -0.77
N SER A 161 -25.71 -4.47 -0.04
CA SER A 161 -25.62 -3.07 -0.46
C SER A 161 -24.76 -2.89 -1.71
N LEU A 162 -23.64 -3.60 -1.82
CA LEU A 162 -22.82 -3.62 -3.03
C LEU A 162 -23.61 -4.14 -4.23
N HIS A 163 -24.27 -5.29 -4.09
CA HIS A 163 -25.04 -5.93 -5.17
C HIS A 163 -26.28 -5.11 -5.62
N ARG A 164 -26.84 -4.29 -4.73
CA ARG A 164 -27.89 -3.32 -5.09
C ARG A 164 -27.35 -2.05 -5.75
N GLY A 165 -26.01 -1.86 -5.78
CA GLY A 165 -25.40 -0.66 -6.32
C GLY A 165 -25.39 0.53 -5.34
N ASP A 166 -25.69 0.31 -4.05
CA ASP A 166 -25.67 1.36 -3.01
C ASP A 166 -24.24 1.78 -2.64
N LEU A 167 -23.28 0.85 -2.79
CA LEU A 167 -21.86 1.11 -2.57
C LEU A 167 -21.18 1.38 -3.92
N GLN A 168 -20.78 2.64 -4.14
CA GLN A 168 -20.07 3.04 -5.35
C GLN A 168 -18.89 3.94 -5.00
N LEU A 169 -17.90 3.98 -5.89
CA LEU A 169 -16.86 5.00 -5.87
C LEU A 169 -17.36 6.26 -6.56
N HIS A 170 -16.98 7.41 -6.03
CA HIS A 170 -17.34 8.69 -6.65
C HIS A 170 -16.66 8.84 -8.02
N SER A 171 -17.39 9.44 -8.97
CA SER A 171 -16.83 9.96 -10.21
C SER A 171 -16.73 11.49 -10.16
N TYR A 172 -15.85 12.05 -10.97
CA TYR A 172 -15.55 13.47 -11.03
C TYR A 172 -15.74 14.00 -12.44
N ALA A 173 -16.03 15.30 -12.57
CA ALA A 173 -16.19 15.92 -13.88
C ALA A 173 -14.90 15.89 -14.71
N ASP A 174 -13.77 16.04 -14.04
CA ASP A 174 -12.44 16.12 -14.66
C ASP A 174 -11.32 15.63 -13.70
N ALA A 175 -10.09 15.56 -14.19
CA ALA A 175 -8.92 15.24 -13.40
C ALA A 175 -8.67 16.22 -12.24
N THR A 176 -9.04 17.49 -12.40
CA THR A 176 -8.91 18.51 -11.35
C THR A 176 -9.80 18.18 -10.16
N GLY A 177 -11.01 17.64 -10.41
CA GLY A 177 -11.89 17.12 -9.35
C GLY A 177 -11.26 15.99 -8.56
N VAL A 178 -10.53 15.08 -9.25
CA VAL A 178 -9.75 14.01 -8.61
C VAL A 178 -8.62 14.60 -7.77
N ALA A 179 -7.83 15.53 -8.33
CA ALA A 179 -6.75 16.19 -7.61
C ALA A 179 -7.24 16.89 -6.32
N ARG A 180 -8.35 17.64 -6.41
CA ARG A 180 -9.00 18.24 -5.22
C ARG A 180 -9.40 17.19 -4.17
N ARG A 181 -9.86 16.01 -4.61
CA ARG A 181 -10.17 14.89 -3.68
C ARG A 181 -8.93 14.37 -2.99
N LEU A 182 -7.82 14.19 -3.71
CA LEU A 182 -6.53 13.78 -3.14
C LEU A 182 -6.05 14.78 -2.09
N MET A 183 -6.06 16.07 -2.41
CA MET A 183 -5.67 17.15 -1.48
C MET A 183 -6.61 17.27 -0.28
N LYS A 184 -7.91 16.98 -0.43
CA LYS A 184 -8.85 16.94 0.71
C LYS A 184 -8.50 15.81 1.68
N THR A 185 -8.02 14.69 1.18
CA THR A 185 -7.61 13.53 2.01
C THR A 185 -6.23 13.73 2.62
N ASN A 186 -5.33 14.37 1.86
CA ASN A 186 -3.99 14.73 2.29
C ASN A 186 -3.74 16.23 2.05
N PRO A 187 -4.02 17.11 3.05
CA PRO A 187 -3.86 18.55 2.89
C PRO A 187 -2.42 19.04 2.65
N ARG A 188 -1.42 18.19 2.92
CA ARG A 188 -0.01 18.49 2.65
C ARG A 188 0.41 18.19 1.20
N LEU A 189 -0.42 17.49 0.42
CA LEU A 189 -0.10 17.17 -0.97
C LEU A 189 -0.16 18.46 -1.83
N PRO A 190 0.94 18.90 -2.44
CA PRO A 190 0.95 20.08 -3.31
C PRO A 190 0.07 19.87 -4.55
N GLN A 191 -0.53 20.95 -5.06
CA GLN A 191 -1.42 20.93 -6.21
C GLN A 191 -0.80 20.26 -7.44
N ASP A 192 0.45 20.58 -7.74
CA ASP A 192 1.14 20.06 -8.94
C ASP A 192 1.37 18.53 -8.85
N LYS A 193 1.65 18.00 -7.67
CA LYS A 193 1.73 16.55 -7.39
C LYS A 193 0.36 15.90 -7.42
N ALA A 194 -0.66 16.57 -6.88
CA ALA A 194 -2.04 16.09 -6.92
C ALA A 194 -2.55 15.98 -8.36
N ASP A 195 -2.29 16.98 -9.20
CA ASP A 195 -2.66 16.99 -10.62
C ASP A 195 -1.96 15.85 -11.40
N TRP A 196 -0.70 15.61 -11.08
CA TRP A 196 0.05 14.50 -11.68
C TRP A 196 -0.51 13.14 -11.24
N LEU A 197 -0.70 12.93 -9.94
CA LEU A 197 -1.17 11.66 -9.38
C LEU A 197 -2.60 11.33 -9.82
N ALA A 198 -3.45 12.35 -10.00
CA ALA A 198 -4.83 12.19 -10.48
C ALA A 198 -4.92 11.42 -11.81
N GLN A 199 -3.90 11.56 -12.69
CA GLN A 199 -3.82 10.85 -13.98
C GLN A 199 -3.61 9.33 -13.83
N PHE A 200 -3.18 8.87 -12.67
CA PHE A 200 -2.94 7.46 -12.36
C PHE A 200 -3.97 6.89 -11.37
N TRP A 201 -4.69 7.78 -10.68
CA TRP A 201 -5.70 7.42 -9.69
C TRP A 201 -7.11 7.26 -10.27
N ALA A 202 -7.33 7.85 -11.43
CA ALA A 202 -8.61 7.82 -12.12
C ALA A 202 -8.39 7.85 -13.64
N GLU A 203 -9.42 7.45 -14.37
CA GLU A 203 -9.44 7.51 -15.83
C GLU A 203 -10.76 8.11 -16.35
N PRO A 204 -10.75 8.78 -17.51
CA PRO A 204 -11.98 9.22 -18.14
C PRO A 204 -12.75 8.02 -18.73
N ARG A 205 -14.05 7.97 -18.46
CA ARG A 205 -14.98 7.01 -19.07
C ARG A 205 -16.18 7.77 -19.62
N THR A 206 -16.56 7.46 -20.85
CA THR A 206 -17.73 8.05 -21.50
C THR A 206 -18.93 7.17 -21.27
N ALA A 207 -19.98 7.70 -20.66
CA ALA A 207 -21.23 7.01 -20.44
C ALA A 207 -22.08 6.94 -21.74
N ALA A 208 -23.14 6.14 -21.73
CA ALA A 208 -24.03 5.98 -22.89
C ALA A 208 -24.73 7.28 -23.34
N ASP A 209 -24.88 8.24 -22.45
CA ASP A 209 -25.41 9.58 -22.72
C ASP A 209 -24.40 10.55 -23.34
N GLY A 210 -23.16 10.09 -23.60
CA GLY A 210 -22.06 10.89 -24.14
C GLY A 210 -21.30 11.71 -23.11
N ALA A 211 -21.72 11.73 -21.83
CA ALA A 211 -21.01 12.45 -20.79
C ALA A 211 -19.71 11.72 -20.38
N THR A 212 -18.57 12.41 -20.43
CA THR A 212 -17.30 11.89 -19.92
C THR A 212 -17.11 12.29 -18.47
N ARG A 213 -16.80 11.30 -17.62
CA ARG A 213 -16.49 11.49 -16.21
C ARG A 213 -15.22 10.72 -15.83
N TRP A 214 -14.50 11.22 -14.86
CA TRP A 214 -13.32 10.57 -14.31
C TRP A 214 -13.70 9.62 -13.19
N HIS A 215 -13.44 8.35 -13.38
CA HIS A 215 -13.72 7.28 -12.43
C HIS A 215 -12.45 6.85 -11.72
N ILE A 216 -12.53 6.72 -10.39
CA ILE A 216 -11.43 6.20 -9.58
C ILE A 216 -11.08 4.78 -10.04
N LEU A 217 -9.79 4.53 -10.25
CA LEU A 217 -9.24 3.21 -10.54
C LEU A 217 -9.15 2.39 -9.25
N GLY A 218 -10.27 1.87 -8.83
CA GLY A 218 -10.49 1.09 -7.63
C GLY A 218 -11.80 0.33 -7.71
N ASP A 219 -12.08 -0.47 -6.70
CA ASP A 219 -13.32 -1.24 -6.59
C ASP A 219 -14.10 -0.85 -5.33
N ALA A 220 -15.41 -0.69 -5.44
CA ALA A 220 -16.28 -0.40 -4.32
C ALA A 220 -16.27 -1.51 -3.26
N ALA A 221 -16.04 -2.76 -3.66
CA ALA A 221 -15.91 -3.90 -2.77
C ALA A 221 -14.79 -3.77 -1.73
N HIS A 222 -13.77 -2.92 -1.97
CA HIS A 222 -12.77 -2.58 -0.96
C HIS A 222 -13.34 -1.87 0.28
N LYS A 223 -14.57 -1.36 0.22
CA LYS A 223 -15.23 -0.72 1.36
C LYS A 223 -15.93 -1.73 2.27
N ILE A 224 -16.12 -2.96 1.80
CA ILE A 224 -16.78 -4.00 2.56
C ILE A 224 -15.87 -4.43 3.72
N ILE A 225 -16.45 -4.55 4.90
CA ILE A 225 -15.72 -4.99 6.07
C ILE A 225 -15.25 -6.43 5.90
N ASN A 226 -14.04 -6.75 6.34
CA ASN A 226 -13.61 -8.15 6.38
C ASN A 226 -14.52 -8.96 7.32
N ALA A 227 -15.03 -10.10 6.85
CA ALA A 227 -15.88 -11.00 7.63
C ALA A 227 -15.16 -11.56 8.86
N ASN A 228 -13.87 -11.88 8.72
CA ASN A 228 -13.08 -12.44 9.81
C ASN A 228 -12.66 -11.37 10.82
N LEU A 229 -12.64 -11.76 12.07
CA LEU A 229 -12.05 -10.95 13.14
C LEU A 229 -10.52 -10.86 12.94
N TYR A 230 -9.94 -9.76 13.40
CA TYR A 230 -8.49 -9.60 13.42
C TYR A 230 -7.90 -10.39 14.59
N GLN A 231 -7.17 -11.46 14.26
CA GLN A 231 -6.56 -12.36 15.23
C GLN A 231 -5.18 -11.84 15.65
N LEU A 232 -5.15 -11.04 16.72
CA LEU A 232 -3.92 -10.39 17.15
C LEU A 232 -2.83 -11.41 17.50
N ASP A 233 -3.17 -12.49 18.18
CA ASP A 233 -2.20 -13.50 18.62
C ASP A 233 -1.51 -14.16 17.43
N GLU A 234 -2.26 -14.47 16.36
CA GLU A 234 -1.69 -14.98 15.10
C GLU A 234 -0.72 -13.99 14.47
N VAL A 235 -1.10 -12.70 14.44
CA VAL A 235 -0.24 -11.64 13.91
C VAL A 235 1.05 -11.52 14.71
N LEU A 236 0.98 -11.59 16.04
CA LEU A 236 2.17 -11.50 16.88
C LEU A 236 3.10 -12.72 16.70
N GLU A 237 2.58 -13.92 16.46
CA GLU A 237 3.40 -15.08 16.10
C GLU A 237 4.10 -14.90 14.74
N ILE A 238 3.39 -14.34 13.76
CA ILE A 238 3.99 -13.99 12.46
C ILE A 238 5.10 -12.94 12.66
N TYR A 239 4.89 -11.92 13.49
CA TYR A 239 5.91 -10.90 13.77
C TYR A 239 7.16 -11.49 14.43
N ARG A 240 7.02 -12.47 15.35
CA ARG A 240 8.16 -13.17 15.94
C ARG A 240 8.98 -13.95 14.93
N SER A 241 8.37 -14.36 13.82
CA SER A 241 9.00 -15.12 12.75
C SER A 241 9.74 -14.25 11.72
N ILE A 242 9.65 -12.92 11.82
CA ILE A 242 10.37 -12.00 10.92
C ILE A 242 11.85 -12.07 11.24
N SER A 243 12.66 -12.57 10.30
CA SER A 243 14.12 -12.64 10.43
C SER A 243 14.84 -11.45 9.80
N ALA A 244 14.17 -10.72 8.90
CA ALA A 244 14.75 -9.56 8.24
C ALA A 244 14.90 -8.38 9.21
N PRO A 245 16.03 -7.66 9.21
CA PRO A 245 16.10 -6.35 9.84
C PRO A 245 14.94 -5.48 9.38
N THR A 246 14.21 -4.89 10.34
CA THR A 246 12.96 -4.16 10.09
C THR A 246 13.07 -2.71 10.53
N LEU A 247 12.59 -1.78 9.70
CA LEU A 247 12.44 -0.37 10.05
C LEU A 247 10.94 -0.02 10.03
N ALA A 248 10.38 0.28 11.19
CA ALA A 248 9.04 0.83 11.33
C ALA A 248 9.10 2.36 11.32
N VAL A 249 8.45 2.98 10.37
CA VAL A 249 8.46 4.43 10.17
C VAL A 249 7.07 5.01 10.42
N GLU A 250 7.01 5.99 11.27
CA GLU A 250 5.80 6.70 11.67
C GLU A 250 5.87 8.16 11.19
N ALA A 251 4.72 8.76 10.97
CA ALA A 251 4.60 10.20 10.77
C ALA A 251 4.60 10.93 12.11
N SER A 252 4.95 12.22 12.10
CA SER A 252 4.85 13.07 13.29
C SER A 252 3.41 13.29 13.75
N ASP A 253 2.43 13.19 12.86
CA ASP A 253 1.01 13.22 13.21
C ASP A 253 0.55 11.83 13.69
N ASP A 254 -0.21 11.78 14.77
CA ASP A 254 -0.78 10.53 15.29
C ASP A 254 -2.00 10.07 14.48
N SER A 255 -1.74 9.37 13.38
CA SER A 255 -2.78 8.79 12.52
C SER A 255 -3.65 7.76 13.26
N LEU A 256 -3.04 6.96 14.18
CA LEU A 256 -3.79 5.97 14.97
C LEU A 256 -4.77 6.63 15.94
N GLY A 257 -4.33 7.65 16.65
CA GLY A 257 -5.18 8.42 17.56
C GLY A 257 -6.37 9.02 16.83
N LEU A 258 -6.13 9.57 15.63
CA LEU A 258 -7.17 10.14 14.80
C LEU A 258 -8.22 9.10 14.36
N TRP A 259 -7.80 7.92 13.91
CA TRP A 259 -8.71 6.89 13.38
C TRP A 259 -9.41 6.08 14.46
N TRP A 260 -8.68 5.70 15.51
CA TRP A 260 -9.18 4.74 16.47
C TRP A 260 -9.66 5.36 17.78
N LYS A 261 -9.44 6.67 17.99
CA LYS A 261 -9.98 7.44 19.12
C LYS A 261 -9.74 6.73 20.47
N GLY A 262 -8.51 6.30 20.70
CA GLY A 262 -8.08 5.61 21.91
C GLY A 262 -8.38 4.11 21.97
N ARG A 263 -9.07 3.52 20.99
CA ARG A 263 -9.29 2.06 20.93
C ARG A 263 -8.04 1.27 20.51
N TYR A 264 -7.11 1.95 19.88
CA TYR A 264 -5.80 1.47 19.52
C TYR A 264 -4.85 2.67 19.44
N THR A 265 -3.68 2.56 20.03
CA THR A 265 -2.76 3.69 20.22
C THR A 265 -1.37 3.37 19.69
N LEU A 266 -0.55 4.39 19.43
CA LEU A 266 0.87 4.23 19.10
C LEU A 266 1.63 3.45 20.18
N ALA A 267 1.32 3.70 21.46
CA ALA A 267 1.93 2.94 22.55
C ALA A 267 1.66 1.43 22.44
N GLU A 268 0.42 1.04 22.14
CA GLU A 268 0.07 -0.37 21.89
C GLU A 268 0.76 -0.91 20.62
N TYR A 269 0.84 -0.13 19.56
CA TYR A 269 1.58 -0.52 18.36
C TYR A 269 3.06 -0.76 18.67
N HIS A 270 3.69 0.11 19.46
CA HIS A 270 5.07 -0.06 19.86
C HIS A 270 5.30 -1.32 20.70
N GLU A 271 4.34 -1.70 21.56
CA GLU A 271 4.40 -2.99 22.29
C GLU A 271 4.35 -4.18 21.32
N ARG A 272 3.50 -4.12 20.29
CA ARG A 272 3.41 -5.18 19.26
C ARG A 272 4.71 -5.30 18.47
N LEU A 273 5.37 -4.19 18.14
CA LEU A 273 6.65 -4.18 17.42
C LEU A 273 7.78 -4.86 18.20
N LYS A 274 7.70 -4.96 19.53
CA LYS A 274 8.67 -5.71 20.34
C LYS A 274 8.70 -7.21 20.02
N CYS A 275 7.67 -7.72 19.36
CA CYS A 275 7.66 -9.11 18.87
C CYS A 275 8.57 -9.32 17.67
N VAL A 276 8.94 -8.27 16.93
CA VAL A 276 9.87 -8.35 15.80
C VAL A 276 11.30 -8.35 16.32
N PRO A 277 12.11 -9.38 16.06
CA PRO A 277 13.42 -9.56 16.72
C PRO A 277 14.42 -8.43 16.48
N ASP A 278 14.52 -7.92 15.24
CA ASP A 278 15.38 -6.78 14.89
C ASP A 278 14.52 -5.67 14.29
N CYS A 279 13.92 -4.85 15.14
CA CYS A 279 13.06 -3.74 14.74
C CYS A 279 13.58 -2.41 15.26
N ARG A 280 13.83 -1.49 14.34
CA ARG A 280 14.14 -0.08 14.62
C ARG A 280 12.95 0.78 14.29
N ARG A 281 12.82 1.92 14.95
CA ARG A 281 11.76 2.89 14.67
C ARG A 281 12.36 4.21 14.21
N ALA A 282 11.67 4.90 13.31
CA ALA A 282 11.98 6.24 12.87
C ALA A 282 10.70 7.06 12.72
N VAL A 283 10.84 8.39 12.77
CA VAL A 283 9.73 9.33 12.61
C VAL A 283 10.06 10.29 11.48
N VAL A 284 9.12 10.44 10.54
CA VAL A 284 9.16 11.46 9.50
C VAL A 284 8.47 12.70 10.04
N GLN A 285 9.20 13.82 10.11
CA GLN A 285 8.70 15.07 10.66
C GLN A 285 7.82 15.81 9.64
N ASP A 286 6.88 16.61 10.14
CA ASP A 286 5.93 17.38 9.35
C ASP A 286 5.19 16.51 8.30
N ALA A 287 4.73 15.36 8.74
CA ALA A 287 4.03 14.38 7.91
C ALA A 287 2.82 13.79 8.63
N GLY A 288 1.81 13.44 7.85
CA GLY A 288 0.68 12.61 8.26
C GLY A 288 0.77 11.21 7.67
N HIS A 289 -0.37 10.50 7.63
CA HIS A 289 -0.44 9.12 7.14
C HIS A 289 0.19 8.90 5.76
N MET A 290 0.12 9.90 4.88
CA MET A 290 0.69 9.85 3.54
C MET A 290 2.15 10.38 3.52
N LEU A 291 2.96 9.99 4.49
CA LEU A 291 4.31 10.50 4.71
C LEU A 291 5.22 10.41 3.47
N HIS A 292 5.01 9.43 2.59
CA HIS A 292 5.73 9.28 1.33
C HIS A 292 5.31 10.30 0.26
N HIS A 293 4.14 10.93 0.41
CA HIS A 293 3.73 12.10 -0.39
C HIS A 293 4.19 13.40 0.24
N ASP A 294 4.08 13.50 1.58
CA ASP A 294 4.33 14.71 2.34
C ASP A 294 5.82 15.05 2.36
N GLN A 295 6.63 14.05 2.68
CA GLN A 295 8.07 14.20 2.92
C GLN A 295 8.88 13.12 2.17
N PRO A 296 8.77 13.01 0.84
CA PRO A 296 9.44 11.96 0.08
C PRO A 296 10.97 11.97 0.25
N ALA A 297 11.58 13.14 0.44
CA ALA A 297 13.02 13.27 0.68
C ALA A 297 13.44 12.70 2.04
N GLN A 298 12.64 12.92 3.10
CA GLN A 298 12.92 12.31 4.41
C GLN A 298 12.73 10.78 4.36
N VAL A 299 11.70 10.32 3.66
CA VAL A 299 11.48 8.88 3.44
C VAL A 299 12.66 8.27 2.70
N ALA A 300 13.11 8.85 1.58
CA ALA A 300 14.28 8.40 0.82
C ALA A 300 15.55 8.36 1.70
N ALA A 301 15.77 9.39 2.52
CA ALA A 301 16.92 9.48 3.43
C ALA A 301 16.91 8.40 4.55
N LEU A 302 15.73 7.85 4.88
CA LEU A 302 15.61 6.71 5.80
C LEU A 302 15.79 5.37 5.06
N LEU A 303 15.28 5.26 3.84
CA LEU A 303 15.33 4.04 3.02
C LEU A 303 16.77 3.69 2.63
N GLU A 304 17.50 4.65 2.04
CA GLU A 304 18.82 4.39 1.46
C GLU A 304 19.81 3.76 2.45
N PRO A 305 20.13 4.38 3.61
CA PRO A 305 21.11 3.83 4.54
C PRO A 305 20.64 2.53 5.20
N PHE A 306 19.34 2.29 5.26
CA PHE A 306 18.81 1.06 5.80
C PHE A 306 18.86 -0.10 4.79
N LEU A 307 18.79 0.17 3.49
CA LEU A 307 18.75 -0.82 2.41
C LEU A 307 20.14 -1.09 1.78
N ILE A 308 21.19 -0.44 2.25
CA ILE A 308 22.60 -0.72 1.85
C ILE A 308 23.24 -1.82 2.76
#